data_69511cd434654cae7b5c22b23961f449
#
_entry.id   69511cd434654cae7b5c22b23961f449
#
_cell.length_a   1.000
_cell.length_b   1.000
_cell.length_c   1.000
_cell.angle_alpha   90.00
_cell.angle_beta   90.00
_cell.angle_gamma   90.00
#
_symmetry.space_group_name_H-M   'P 1'
#
loop_
_entity.id
_entity.type
_entity.pdbx_description
1 polymer ?
#
loop_
_entity_poly.entity_id
_entity_poly.type
_entity_poly.pdbx_seq_one_letter_code
_entity_poly.pdbx_strand_id
1 'polypeptide(L)'
;MKNLTLENITKACKGVYHGDESKLGMEVEGVVIDSRKVQKGYLFVAIDGENVNAHQFIPDTIEKGALCVISHEDLGDTDFSYILVES
;
A
#
# COMPACT_ATOMS: atom_id res chain seq x y z
N MET A 1 -6.76 -12.38 0.48
CA MET A 1 -7.52 -12.49 -0.78
C MET A 1 -6.72 -13.39 -1.72
N LYS A 2 -7.37 -14.41 -2.21
CA LYS A 2 -6.70 -15.43 -3.02
C LYS A 2 -6.15 -14.84 -4.31
N ASN A 3 -4.89 -15.13 -4.59
CA ASN A 3 -4.15 -14.65 -5.78
C ASN A 3 -3.93 -13.13 -5.80
N LEU A 4 -4.23 -12.43 -4.73
CA LEU A 4 -3.99 -10.99 -4.64
C LEU A 4 -2.68 -10.73 -3.89
N THR A 5 -1.58 -11.14 -4.51
CA THR A 5 -0.24 -10.94 -3.96
C THR A 5 0.26 -9.54 -4.28
N LEU A 6 1.25 -9.08 -3.53
CA LEU A 6 1.87 -7.77 -3.81
C LEU A 6 2.45 -7.72 -5.22
N GLU A 7 3.02 -8.83 -5.71
CA GLU A 7 3.53 -8.89 -7.07
C GLU A 7 2.42 -8.69 -8.10
N ASN A 8 1.30 -9.39 -7.94
CA ASN A 8 0.17 -9.28 -8.87
C ASN A 8 -0.45 -7.89 -8.83
N ILE A 9 -0.56 -7.31 -7.65
CA ILE A 9 -1.09 -5.94 -7.48
C ILE A 9 -0.18 -4.94 -8.18
N THR A 10 1.14 -5.07 -7.99
CA THR A 10 2.11 -4.19 -8.63
C THR A 10 1.97 -4.22 -10.15
N LYS A 11 1.84 -5.42 -10.71
CA LYS A 11 1.65 -5.59 -12.16
C LYS A 11 0.31 -5.00 -12.63
N ALA A 12 -0.75 -5.25 -11.87
CA ALA A 12 -2.09 -4.80 -12.25
C ALA A 12 -2.20 -3.28 -12.29
N CYS A 13 -1.55 -2.58 -11.36
CA CYS A 13 -1.59 -1.11 -11.32
C CYS A 13 -0.44 -0.47 -12.09
N LYS A 14 0.41 -1.25 -12.73
CA LYS A 14 1.58 -0.79 -13.48
C LYS A 14 2.50 0.07 -12.61
N GLY A 15 2.61 -0.32 -11.36
CA GLY A 15 3.42 0.40 -10.39
C GLY A 15 4.84 -0.13 -10.29
N VAL A 16 5.59 0.52 -9.41
CA VAL A 16 6.95 0.10 -9.06
C VAL A 16 6.96 -0.25 -7.58
N TYR A 17 7.33 -1.49 -7.27
CA TYR A 17 7.39 -1.94 -5.90
C TYR A 17 8.69 -1.49 -5.23
N HIS A 18 8.55 -0.91 -4.04
CA HIS A 18 9.68 -0.54 -3.19
C HIS A 18 9.52 -1.24 -1.85
N GLY A 19 10.52 -1.99 -1.46
CA GLY A 19 10.52 -2.68 -0.19
C GLY A 19 11.18 -4.05 -0.28
N ASP A 20 10.86 -4.89 0.69
CA ASP A 20 11.44 -6.23 0.79
C ASP A 20 10.83 -7.14 -0.29
N GLU A 21 11.66 -7.56 -1.22
CA GLU A 21 11.22 -8.42 -2.33
C GLU A 21 10.69 -9.78 -1.85
N SER A 22 11.11 -10.22 -0.67
CA SER A 22 10.58 -11.47 -0.11
C SER A 22 9.09 -11.41 0.20
N LYS A 23 8.52 -10.19 0.26
CA LYS A 23 7.10 -10.00 0.53
C LYS A 23 6.24 -10.01 -0.72
N LEU A 24 6.84 -10.02 -1.91
CA LEU A 24 6.09 -9.96 -3.17
C LEU A 24 5.09 -11.12 -3.34
N GLY A 25 5.40 -12.27 -2.78
CA GLY A 25 4.50 -13.43 -2.83
C GLY A 25 3.42 -13.44 -1.76
N MET A 26 3.38 -12.45 -0.88
CA MET A 26 2.38 -12.40 0.19
C MET A 26 1.05 -11.90 -0.34
N GLU A 27 -0.01 -12.59 0.06
CA GLU A 27 -1.38 -12.19 -0.28
C GLU A 27 -1.87 -11.14 0.72
N VAL A 28 -2.60 -10.14 0.21
CA VAL A 28 -3.21 -9.14 1.09
C VAL A 28 -4.53 -9.69 1.64
N GLU A 29 -4.85 -9.31 2.87
CA GLU A 29 -6.07 -9.72 3.53
C GLU A 29 -7.26 -8.81 3.19
N GLY A 30 -6.98 -7.64 2.68
CA GLY A 30 -8.00 -6.69 2.24
C GLY A 30 -7.35 -5.47 1.62
N VAL A 31 -8.16 -4.71 0.89
CA VAL A 31 -7.73 -3.47 0.25
C VAL A 31 -8.69 -2.36 0.68
N VAL A 32 -8.16 -1.28 1.24
CA VAL A 32 -8.98 -0.17 1.74
C VAL A 32 -8.39 1.17 1.33
N ILE A 33 -9.25 2.15 1.18
CA ILE A 33 -8.86 3.55 0.95
C ILE A 33 -9.06 4.40 2.21
N ASP A 34 -9.74 3.86 3.21
CA ASP A 34 -9.99 4.54 4.49
C ASP A 34 -9.00 4.02 5.52
N SER A 35 -8.11 4.90 6.00
CA SER A 35 -7.08 4.53 6.96
C SER A 35 -7.66 3.95 8.26
N ARG A 36 -8.90 4.30 8.60
CA ARG A 36 -9.55 3.81 9.81
C ARG A 36 -9.95 2.35 9.71
N LYS A 37 -10.01 1.81 8.49
CA LYS A 37 -10.44 0.42 8.23
C LYS A 37 -9.26 -0.52 8.04
N VAL A 38 -8.04 -0.03 8.13
CA VAL A 38 -6.85 -0.87 7.96
C VAL A 38 -6.75 -1.87 9.11
N GLN A 39 -6.46 -3.12 8.75
CA GLN A 39 -6.16 -4.19 9.69
C GLN A 39 -4.88 -4.87 9.26
N LYS A 40 -4.36 -5.77 10.09
CA LYS A 40 -3.13 -6.49 9.81
C LYS A 40 -3.21 -7.19 8.45
N GLY A 41 -2.20 -6.98 7.63
CA GLY A 41 -2.12 -7.63 6.31
C GLY A 41 -2.87 -6.90 5.20
N TYR A 42 -3.43 -5.75 5.48
CA TYR A 42 -4.19 -4.98 4.48
C TYR A 42 -3.28 -4.15 3.59
N LEU A 43 -3.78 -3.87 2.40
CA LEU A 43 -3.19 -2.89 1.50
C LEU A 43 -3.96 -1.58 1.64
N PHE A 44 -3.24 -0.51 1.96
CA PHE A 44 -3.83 0.82 2.04
C PHE A 44 -3.54 1.60 0.76
N VAL A 45 -4.57 2.13 0.12
CA VAL A 45 -4.42 2.93 -1.10
C VAL A 45 -4.41 4.40 -0.72
N ALA A 46 -3.22 5.00 -0.74
CA ALA A 46 -3.01 6.40 -0.33
C ALA A 46 -3.10 7.31 -1.55
N ILE A 47 -4.31 7.51 -2.03
CA ILE A 47 -4.60 8.41 -3.14
C ILE A 47 -5.34 9.62 -2.59
N ASP A 48 -4.82 10.81 -2.87
CA ASP A 48 -5.40 12.04 -2.36
C ASP A 48 -6.71 12.36 -3.06
N GLY A 49 -7.73 12.65 -2.27
CA GLY A 49 -8.99 13.18 -2.76
C GLY A 49 -8.98 14.70 -2.73
N GLU A 50 -10.10 15.32 -3.10
CA GLU A 50 -10.21 16.78 -3.13
C GLU A 50 -9.96 17.44 -1.78
N ASN A 51 -10.43 16.81 -0.71
CA ASN A 51 -10.37 17.38 0.63
C ASN A 51 -9.57 16.54 1.61
N VAL A 52 -8.87 15.53 1.12
CA VAL A 52 -8.16 14.58 1.99
C VAL A 52 -6.77 14.35 1.44
N ASN A 53 -5.78 14.54 2.28
CA ASN A 53 -4.41 14.15 1.99
C ASN A 53 -4.18 12.78 2.63
N ALA A 54 -4.36 11.72 1.85
CA ALA A 54 -4.26 10.36 2.36
C ALA A 54 -2.85 10.01 2.84
N HIS A 55 -1.83 10.69 2.30
CA HIS A 55 -0.44 10.42 2.67
C HIS A 55 -0.16 10.71 4.15
N GLN A 56 -0.88 11.65 4.75
CA GLN A 56 -0.68 11.95 6.17
C GLN A 56 -1.06 10.79 7.08
N PHE A 57 -1.89 9.87 6.59
CA PHE A 57 -2.34 8.73 7.38
C PHE A 57 -1.49 7.47 7.21
N ILE A 58 -0.48 7.51 6.33
CA ILE A 58 0.38 6.33 6.10
C ILE A 58 1.00 5.81 7.39
N PRO A 59 1.61 6.65 8.26
CA PRO A 59 2.20 6.13 9.49
C PRO A 59 1.19 5.37 10.35
N ASP A 60 -0.04 5.87 10.45
CA ASP A 60 -1.10 5.20 11.21
C ASP A 60 -1.44 3.84 10.64
N THR A 61 -1.51 3.74 9.30
CA THR A 61 -1.86 2.46 8.67
C THR A 61 -0.76 1.42 8.86
N ILE A 62 0.49 1.84 8.81
CA ILE A 62 1.62 0.94 9.06
C ILE A 62 1.58 0.45 10.51
N GLU A 63 1.28 1.33 11.46
CA GLU A 63 1.16 0.97 12.86
C GLU A 63 0.03 -0.02 13.10
N LYS A 64 -1.06 0.08 12.33
CA LYS A 64 -2.18 -0.86 12.39
C LYS A 64 -1.89 -2.21 11.74
N GLY A 65 -0.75 -2.34 11.07
CA GLY A 65 -0.32 -3.59 10.48
C GLY A 65 -0.53 -3.70 8.98
N ALA A 66 -0.68 -2.58 8.27
CA ALA A 66 -0.78 -2.62 6.81
C ALA A 66 0.45 -3.32 6.23
N LEU A 67 0.21 -4.23 5.30
CA LEU A 67 1.27 -4.97 4.63
C LEU A 67 2.01 -4.10 3.63
N CYS A 68 1.29 -3.21 2.97
CA CYS A 68 1.83 -2.39 1.90
C CYS A 68 0.93 -1.17 1.69
N VAL A 69 1.48 -0.14 1.07
CA VAL A 69 0.77 1.09 0.74
C VAL A 69 0.93 1.35 -0.76
N ILE A 70 -0.13 1.76 -1.44
CA ILE A 70 -0.04 2.28 -2.81
C ILE A 70 0.02 3.80 -2.70
N SER A 71 1.01 4.41 -3.36
CA SER A 71 1.24 5.86 -3.30
C SER A 71 1.50 6.39 -4.70
N HIS A 72 1.02 7.59 -4.99
CA HIS A 72 1.38 8.29 -6.22
C HIS A 72 2.54 9.25 -6.01
N GLU A 73 3.11 9.27 -4.82
CA GLU A 73 4.32 10.05 -4.50
C GLU A 73 5.45 9.10 -4.14
N ASP A 74 6.66 9.44 -4.57
CA ASP A 74 7.86 8.70 -4.19
C ASP A 74 8.14 8.97 -2.71
N LEU A 75 8.04 7.91 -1.90
CA LEU A 75 8.24 8.02 -0.45
C LEU A 75 9.70 7.86 -0.04
N GLY A 76 10.59 7.61 -1.01
CA GLY A 76 12.01 7.43 -0.73
C GLY A 76 12.29 6.14 0.00
N ASP A 77 13.33 6.14 0.84
CA ASP A 77 13.69 5.00 1.67
C ASP A 77 12.74 4.92 2.86
N THR A 78 12.03 3.80 2.95
CA THR A 78 11.07 3.58 4.02
C THR A 78 11.39 2.25 4.71
N ASP A 79 10.90 2.09 5.93
CA ASP A 79 10.99 0.83 6.65
C ASP A 79 9.76 -0.06 6.41
N PHE A 80 8.93 0.32 5.45
CA PHE A 80 7.75 -0.44 5.02
C PHE A 80 7.71 -0.54 3.50
N SER A 81 6.89 -1.47 2.99
CA SER A 81 6.76 -1.66 1.54
C SER A 81 5.71 -0.71 0.96
N TYR A 82 5.98 -0.18 -0.22
CA TYR A 82 4.97 0.59 -0.93
C TYR A 82 5.09 0.37 -2.44
N ILE A 83 4.01 0.66 -3.14
CA ILE A 83 3.96 0.57 -4.60
C ILE A 83 3.74 1.98 -5.13
N LEU A 84 4.68 2.45 -5.93
CA LEU A 84 4.60 3.77 -6.54
C LEU A 84 3.83 3.66 -7.86
N VAL A 85 2.80 4.45 -8.00
CA VAL A 85 1.96 4.46 -9.22
C VAL A 85 1.88 5.89 -9.76
N GLU A 86 1.50 6.00 -11.02
CA GLU A 86 1.19 7.31 -11.60
C GLU A 86 -0.21 7.74 -11.15
N SER A 87 -0.36 9.02 -10.88
CA SER A 87 -1.63 9.57 -10.43
C SER A 87 -2.69 9.60 -11.53
#